data_f8cb924b8a72086c15368606adaa791e
#
_entry.id   f8cb924b8a72086c15368606adaa791e
#
_cell.length_a   1.000
_cell.length_b   1.000
_cell.length_c   1.000
_cell.angle_alpha   90.00
_cell.angle_beta   90.00
_cell.angle_gamma   90.00
#
_symmetry.space_group_name_H-M   'P 1'
#
loop_
_entity.id
_entity.type
_entity.pdbx_description
1 polymer ?
#
loop_
_entity_poly.entity_id
_entity_poly.type
_entity_poly.pdbx_seq_one_letter_code
_entity_poly.pdbx_strand_id
1 'polypeptide(L)' 'MKFVPKKTQKKESSVYKSLYIKEDLAKKVEEIATDNETSFNNVIISMIEACLEYDIDEKNHK' A
#
# COMPACT_ATOMS: atom_id res chain seq x y z
N MET A 1 -7.19 -1.29 14.13
CA MET A 1 -6.23 -2.17 13.57
C MET A 1 -5.22 -1.44 12.72
N LYS A 2 -3.96 -1.78 12.84
CA LYS A 2 -2.96 -1.11 12.08
C LYS A 2 -2.54 -1.85 10.87
N PHE A 3 -2.41 -1.14 9.80
CA PHE A 3 -1.94 -1.74 8.55
C PHE A 3 -0.42 -1.87 8.60
N VAL A 4 0.09 -3.03 8.29
CA VAL A 4 1.53 -3.26 8.26
C VAL A 4 1.95 -3.52 6.82
N PRO A 5 2.77 -2.64 6.26
CA PRO A 5 3.19 -2.82 4.87
C PRO A 5 4.11 -4.02 4.71
N LYS A 6 4.07 -4.59 3.53
CA LYS A 6 4.94 -5.69 3.23
C LYS A 6 6.34 -5.18 3.04
N LYS A 7 7.32 -6.03 3.24
CA LYS A 7 8.66 -5.63 3.01
C LYS A 7 8.89 -5.50 1.54
N THR A 8 9.73 -4.56 1.18
CA THR A 8 10.06 -4.37 -0.22
C THR A 8 10.77 -5.59 -0.74
N GLN A 9 10.29 -6.16 -1.82
CA GLN A 9 10.87 -7.33 -2.33
C GLN A 9 11.69 -7.01 -3.46
N LYS A 10 12.26 -7.87 -4.17
CA LYS A 10 13.05 -7.63 -5.17
C LYS A 10 12.51 -7.30 -6.32
N LYS A 11 13.11 -7.20 -7.31
CA LYS A 11 12.80 -6.65 -8.36
C LYS A 11 11.90 -7.18 -9.20
N GLU A 12 10.92 -6.56 -9.45
CA GLU A 12 10.03 -6.85 -10.45
C GLU A 12 9.98 -5.63 -11.28
N SER A 13 9.57 -5.72 -12.50
CA SER A 13 9.39 -4.57 -13.38
C SER A 13 8.41 -3.62 -12.79
N SER A 14 8.73 -2.35 -12.82
CA SER A 14 7.83 -1.34 -12.29
C SER A 14 7.57 -0.29 -13.32
N VAL A 15 6.42 0.38 -13.22
CA VAL A 15 6.13 1.50 -14.08
C VAL A 15 5.86 2.69 -13.19
N TYR A 16 6.19 3.87 -13.68
CA TYR A 16 5.97 5.07 -12.91
C TYR A 16 4.56 5.58 -13.15
N LYS A 17 3.84 5.83 -12.06
CA LYS A 17 2.53 6.41 -12.14
C LYS A 17 2.46 7.50 -11.08
N SER A 18 1.83 8.61 -11.42
CA SER A 18 1.66 9.65 -10.43
C SER A 18 0.25 9.55 -9.86
N LEU A 19 0.12 10.09 -8.68
CA LEU A 19 -1.11 9.95 -7.95
C LEU A 19 -1.40 11.23 -7.21
N TYR A 20 -2.62 11.73 -7.33
CA TYR A 20 -3.04 12.88 -6.55
C TYR A 20 -3.80 12.34 -5.36
N ILE A 21 -3.34 12.70 -4.17
CA ILE A 21 -3.94 12.15 -2.98
C ILE A 21 -4.24 13.28 -2.01
N LYS A 22 -5.34 13.16 -1.29
CA LYS A 22 -5.72 14.20 -0.36
C LYS A 22 -4.70 14.33 0.75
N GLU A 23 -4.52 15.53 1.24
CA GLU A 23 -3.55 15.80 2.26
C GLU A 23 -3.76 14.94 3.50
N ASP A 24 -4.99 14.79 3.92
CA ASP A 24 -5.30 14.00 5.09
C ASP A 24 -4.85 12.57 4.93
N LEU A 25 -5.12 12.00 3.78
CA LEU A 25 -4.71 10.63 3.51
C LEU A 25 -3.21 10.51 3.42
N ALA A 26 -2.58 11.50 2.80
CA ALA A 26 -1.14 11.48 2.67
C ALA A 26 -0.47 11.46 4.04
N LYS A 27 -1.00 12.25 4.97
CA LYS A 27 -0.45 12.28 6.30
C LYS A 27 -0.59 10.96 7.00
N LYS A 28 -1.72 10.33 6.86
CA LYS A 28 -1.94 9.03 7.49
C LYS A 28 -1.00 7.98 6.94
N VAL A 29 -0.79 8.01 5.65
CA VAL A 29 0.13 7.06 5.02
C VAL A 29 1.54 7.33 5.50
N GLU A 30 1.90 8.59 5.64
CA GLU A 30 3.24 8.93 6.12
C GLU A 30 3.46 8.43 7.53
N GLU A 31 2.44 8.49 8.36
CA GLU A 31 2.56 8.00 9.72
C GLU A 31 2.79 6.50 9.71
N ILE A 32 2.08 5.78 8.88
CA ILE A 32 2.26 4.34 8.77
C ILE A 32 3.66 4.02 8.30
N ALA A 33 4.14 4.79 7.32
CA ALA A 33 5.48 4.56 6.79
C ALA A 33 6.52 4.76 7.88
N THR A 34 6.38 5.82 8.65
CA THR A 34 7.32 6.11 9.72
C THR A 34 7.27 5.03 10.79
N ASP A 35 6.08 4.64 11.18
CA ASP A 35 5.93 3.62 12.22
C ASP A 35 6.54 2.30 11.83
N ASN A 36 6.55 2.01 10.54
CA ASN A 36 7.06 0.74 10.06
C ASN A 36 8.43 0.87 9.40
N GLU A 37 9.02 2.04 9.51
CA GLU A 37 10.35 2.29 8.98
C GLU A 37 10.46 1.92 7.52
N THR A 38 9.51 2.38 6.75
CA THR A 38 9.50 2.08 5.33
C THR A 38 9.13 3.35 4.57
N SER A 39 9.08 3.29 3.27
CA SER A 39 8.81 4.46 2.46
C SER A 39 7.32 4.63 2.21
N PHE A 40 6.94 5.87 1.94
CA PHE A 40 5.57 6.19 1.57
C PHE A 40 5.14 5.33 0.38
N ASN A 41 6.01 5.23 -0.60
CA ASN A 41 5.70 4.48 -1.80
C ASN A 41 5.43 3.01 -1.48
N ASN A 42 6.22 2.44 -0.61
CA ASN A 42 6.03 1.04 -0.24
C ASN A 42 4.71 0.83 0.48
N VAL A 43 4.30 1.78 1.32
CA VAL A 43 3.02 1.67 2.00
C VAL A 43 1.88 1.68 0.99
N ILE A 44 1.95 2.58 0.02
CA ILE A 44 0.92 2.68 -0.99
C ILE A 44 0.82 1.37 -1.78
N ILE A 45 1.95 0.84 -2.20
CA ILE A 45 1.96 -0.40 -2.96
C ILE A 45 1.39 -1.54 -2.13
N SER A 46 1.78 -1.62 -0.87
CA SER A 46 1.30 -2.67 0.00
C SER A 46 -0.21 -2.59 0.20
N MET A 47 -0.72 -1.38 0.34
CA MET A 47 -2.15 -1.21 0.51
C MET A 47 -2.92 -1.64 -0.72
N ILE A 48 -2.39 -1.29 -1.89
CA ILE A 48 -3.05 -1.68 -3.13
C ILE A 48 -3.06 -3.19 -3.26
N GLU A 49 -1.94 -3.82 -2.95
CA GLU A 49 -1.86 -5.27 -3.05
C GLU A 49 -2.84 -5.93 -2.09
N ALA A 50 -2.92 -5.43 -0.88
CA ALA A 50 -3.82 -6.00 0.11
C ALA A 50 -5.26 -5.84 -0.32
N CYS A 51 -5.58 -4.69 -0.86
CA CYS A 51 -6.93 -4.46 -1.34
C CYS A 51 -7.32 -5.38 -2.47
N LEU A 52 -6.40 -5.58 -3.38
CA LEU A 52 -6.69 -6.45 -4.51
C LEU A 52 -6.85 -7.90 -4.07
N GLU A 53 -6.06 -8.32 -3.12
CA GLU A 53 -6.19 -9.66 -2.59
C GLU A 53 -7.54 -9.85 -1.92
N TYR A 54 -7.94 -8.86 -1.15
CA TYR A 54 -9.21 -8.94 -0.45
C TYR A 54 -10.36 -9.00 -1.45
N ASP A 55 -10.28 -8.20 -2.48
CA ASP A 55 -11.31 -8.15 -3.49
C ASP A 55 -11.45 -9.49 -4.22
N ILE A 56 -10.32 -10.10 -4.52
CA ILE A 56 -10.34 -11.39 -5.18
C ILE A 56 -10.99 -12.43 -4.28
N ASP A 57 -10.68 -12.41 -3.00
CA ASP A 57 -11.27 -13.33 -2.06
C ASP A 57 -12.78 -13.17 -2.01
N GLU A 58 -13.24 -11.94 -2.00
CA GLU A 58 -14.64 -11.70 -1.97
C GLU A 58 -15.32 -12.24 -3.19
N LYS A 59 -14.73 -12.08 -4.33
CA LYS A 59 -15.30 -12.59 -5.53
C LYS A 59 -15.37 -14.09 -5.51
N ASN A 60 -14.38 -14.73 -4.94
CA ASN A 60 -14.37 -16.16 -4.88
C ASN A 60 -15.43 -16.70 -3.95
N HIS A 61 -15.88 -15.90 -3.04
CA HIS A 61 -16.88 -16.33 -2.11
C HIS A 61 -18.25 -16.38 -2.72
N LYS A 62 -18.43 -15.74 -3.82
CA LYS A 62 -19.73 -15.75 -4.42
C LYS A 62 -20.01 -16.97 -5.17
#